data_4b86c720be288063b1371df049a4cfd1
#
_entry.id   4b86c720be288063b1371df049a4cfd1
#
_cell.length_a   1.000
_cell.length_b   1.000
_cell.length_c   1.000
_cell.angle_alpha   90.00
_cell.angle_beta   90.00
_cell.angle_gamma   90.00
#
_symmetry.space_group_name_H-M   'P 1'
#
loop_
_entity.id
_entity.type
_entity.pdbx_description
1 polymer ?
#
loop_
_entity_poly.entity_id
_entity_poly.type
_entity_poly.pdbx_seq_one_letter_code
_entity_poly.pdbx_strand_id
1 'polypeptide(L)'
;MSAQRTWRLGFKSSQGSDYLYVPELAFLDAGGADLSVGGVASASSEYNNSSRSASMAFDKNTSTEWSTATGALPAWLQYQHPTPVDVVRVRLVLTSSSSYIPTSVASLSLWAGDSQEQRYALALVSGSFTPGATVVLSREPYVPTPLVGTHAVGSLLQNFYTGKPASGVISDRVMFKATPSSPETPFALGRVWLLRLDDGAKAWEGWSDAGGYYTATGLDLGVEYIAVGIDPYRNHKATGAGPVVATEAAP
;
A
#
# COMPACT_ATOMS: atom_id res chain seq x y z
N MET A 1 18.62 -0.15 4.41
CA MET A 1 17.54 -1.14 4.21
C MET A 1 18.17 -2.48 3.94
N SER A 2 17.58 -3.59 4.31
CA SER A 2 18.19 -4.90 4.12
C SER A 2 17.86 -5.42 2.72
N ALA A 3 18.88 -5.90 2.01
CA ALA A 3 18.71 -6.65 0.78
C ALA A 3 17.88 -7.91 1.04
N GLN A 4 16.98 -8.27 0.12
CA GLN A 4 16.09 -9.41 0.22
C GLN A 4 16.28 -10.35 -0.97
N ARG A 5 16.03 -11.65 -0.77
CA ARG A 5 16.08 -12.61 -1.87
C ARG A 5 14.82 -12.60 -2.70
N THR A 6 13.68 -12.37 -2.10
CA THR A 6 12.38 -12.48 -2.75
C THR A 6 11.77 -11.10 -2.93
N TRP A 7 11.43 -10.77 -4.16
CA TRP A 7 10.72 -9.55 -4.52
C TRP A 7 9.48 -9.88 -5.33
N ARG A 8 8.39 -9.15 -5.08
CA ARG A 8 7.08 -9.41 -5.68
C ARG A 8 6.42 -8.11 -6.12
N LEU A 9 5.94 -8.06 -7.35
CA LEU A 9 5.05 -7.02 -7.83
C LEU A 9 3.62 -7.55 -7.85
N GLY A 10 2.73 -6.90 -7.10
CA GLY A 10 1.31 -7.19 -7.07
C GLY A 10 0.52 -6.28 -8.01
N PHE A 11 -0.53 -6.83 -8.59
CA PHE A 11 -1.45 -6.19 -9.53
C PHE A 11 -2.87 -6.30 -8.97
N LYS A 12 -3.53 -5.19 -8.72
CA LYS A 12 -4.87 -5.15 -8.13
C LYS A 12 -5.97 -5.27 -9.19
N SER A 13 -5.78 -4.61 -10.34
CA SER A 13 -6.77 -4.51 -11.41
C SER A 13 -6.12 -4.27 -12.77
N SER A 14 -6.82 -4.59 -13.84
CA SER A 14 -6.54 -4.22 -15.22
C SER A 14 -7.55 -3.18 -15.73
N GLN A 15 -7.29 -2.58 -16.91
CA GLN A 15 -8.14 -1.49 -17.44
C GLN A 15 -9.50 -1.96 -17.96
N GLY A 16 -9.61 -3.17 -18.45
CA GLY A 16 -10.86 -3.61 -19.09
C GLY A 16 -11.09 -5.12 -19.05
N SER A 17 -10.38 -5.84 -18.19
CA SER A 17 -10.47 -7.30 -18.10
C SER A 17 -10.35 -7.76 -16.63
N ASP A 18 -10.73 -8.98 -16.37
CA ASP A 18 -10.50 -9.70 -15.11
C ASP A 18 -9.16 -10.46 -15.08
N TYR A 19 -8.32 -10.28 -16.09
CA TYR A 19 -6.95 -10.80 -16.17
C TYR A 19 -5.99 -9.79 -16.82
N LEU A 20 -4.69 -10.08 -16.79
CA LEU A 20 -3.63 -9.13 -17.10
C LEU A 20 -2.51 -9.84 -17.86
N TYR A 21 -1.86 -9.11 -18.77
CA TYR A 21 -0.67 -9.54 -19.52
C TYR A 21 0.53 -8.68 -19.19
N VAL A 22 1.67 -9.31 -18.93
CA VAL A 22 2.95 -8.66 -18.68
C VAL A 22 4.00 -9.24 -19.62
N PRO A 23 4.34 -8.53 -20.69
CA PRO A 23 5.41 -8.94 -21.60
C PRO A 23 6.78 -8.99 -20.92
N GLU A 24 7.12 -7.98 -20.09
CA GLU A 24 8.42 -7.96 -19.43
C GLU A 24 8.35 -7.20 -18.10
N LEU A 25 9.01 -7.74 -17.09
CA LEU A 25 9.19 -7.16 -15.77
C LEU A 25 10.66 -7.28 -15.36
N ALA A 26 11.26 -6.19 -14.89
CA ALA A 26 12.58 -6.20 -14.31
C ALA A 26 12.61 -5.51 -12.96
N PHE A 27 13.26 -6.12 -12.00
CA PHE A 27 13.65 -5.51 -10.74
C PHE A 27 15.02 -4.86 -10.88
N LEU A 28 15.12 -3.56 -10.60
CA LEU A 28 16.31 -2.77 -10.86
C LEU A 28 16.92 -2.23 -9.56
N ASP A 29 18.23 -2.07 -9.57
CA ASP A 29 18.96 -1.35 -8.52
C ASP A 29 18.81 0.18 -8.65
N ALA A 30 19.50 0.93 -7.77
CA ALA A 30 19.51 2.40 -7.80
C ALA A 30 20.14 2.98 -9.07
N GLY A 31 21.08 2.27 -9.67
CA GLY A 31 21.73 2.64 -10.94
C GLY A 31 20.91 2.29 -12.17
N GLY A 32 19.83 1.50 -12.03
CA GLY A 32 19.00 1.01 -13.12
C GLY A 32 19.47 -0.30 -13.73
N ALA A 33 20.45 -0.99 -13.11
CA ALA A 33 20.86 -2.33 -13.56
C ALA A 33 19.79 -3.37 -13.22
N ASP A 34 19.56 -4.29 -14.17
CA ASP A 34 18.59 -5.38 -14.02
C ASP A 34 19.12 -6.46 -13.08
N LEU A 35 18.43 -6.65 -11.98
CA LEU A 35 18.73 -7.64 -10.95
C LEU A 35 18.03 -8.98 -11.20
N SER A 36 17.06 -9.05 -12.14
CA SER A 36 16.28 -10.25 -12.47
C SER A 36 17.10 -11.22 -13.33
N VAL A 37 18.20 -11.74 -12.77
CA VAL A 37 19.13 -12.63 -13.47
C VAL A 37 19.48 -13.84 -12.59
N GLY A 38 19.45 -15.03 -13.18
CA GLY A 38 19.89 -16.28 -12.55
C GLY A 38 19.02 -16.77 -11.38
N GLY A 39 17.86 -16.17 -11.17
CA GLY A 39 16.90 -16.56 -10.14
C GLY A 39 15.71 -17.34 -10.69
N VAL A 40 14.66 -17.43 -9.88
CA VAL A 40 13.45 -18.22 -10.18
C VAL A 40 12.23 -17.31 -10.16
N ALA A 41 11.49 -17.26 -11.27
CA ALA A 41 10.22 -16.59 -11.38
C ALA A 41 9.06 -17.47 -10.87
N SER A 42 8.05 -16.86 -10.28
CA SER A 42 6.79 -17.51 -9.90
C SER A 42 5.65 -16.51 -9.94
N ALA A 43 4.41 -16.98 -9.97
CA ALA A 43 3.22 -16.15 -10.01
C ALA A 43 2.10 -16.74 -9.14
N SER A 44 1.12 -15.90 -8.77
CA SER A 44 -0.10 -16.34 -8.08
C SER A 44 -1.01 -17.19 -8.96
N SER A 45 -0.99 -16.95 -10.26
CA SER A 45 -1.74 -17.71 -11.27
C SER A 45 -1.10 -17.57 -12.63
N GLU A 46 -1.34 -18.53 -13.51
CA GLU A 46 -0.85 -18.57 -14.89
C GLU A 46 -1.97 -19.06 -15.81
N TYR A 47 -2.09 -18.39 -16.94
CA TYR A 47 -3.07 -18.76 -17.99
C TYR A 47 -2.57 -19.91 -18.78
N ASN A 48 -2.31 -20.91 -18.76
CA ASN A 48 -1.66 -21.94 -19.58
C ASN A 48 -0.15 -21.99 -19.33
N ASN A 49 0.22 -22.78 -18.37
CA ASN A 49 1.55 -22.93 -17.78
C ASN A 49 2.72 -23.12 -18.77
N SER A 50 2.46 -23.50 -20.01
CA SER A 50 3.51 -23.76 -20.98
C SER A 50 3.85 -22.55 -21.88
N SER A 51 2.90 -21.64 -22.11
CA SER A 51 3.07 -20.52 -23.05
C SER A 51 2.98 -19.13 -22.44
N ARG A 52 2.51 -19.03 -21.19
CA ARG A 52 2.31 -17.76 -20.47
C ARG A 52 2.68 -17.90 -18.98
N SER A 53 3.78 -18.60 -18.72
CA SER A 53 4.30 -18.79 -17.37
C SER A 53 4.97 -17.54 -16.81
N ALA A 54 5.16 -17.48 -15.50
CA ALA A 54 5.85 -16.39 -14.83
C ALA A 54 7.24 -16.08 -15.42
N SER A 55 7.96 -17.09 -15.88
CA SER A 55 9.29 -16.93 -16.46
C SER A 55 9.28 -16.08 -17.75
N MET A 56 8.18 -16.06 -18.49
CA MET A 56 8.05 -15.25 -19.71
C MET A 56 8.10 -13.75 -19.44
N ALA A 57 7.72 -13.31 -18.24
CA ALA A 57 7.85 -11.91 -17.87
C ALA A 57 9.28 -11.50 -17.46
N PHE A 58 10.25 -12.43 -17.44
CA PHE A 58 11.64 -12.17 -17.02
C PHE A 58 12.66 -12.71 -18.03
N ASP A 59 12.21 -13.12 -19.21
CA ASP A 59 13.06 -13.76 -20.25
C ASP A 59 13.75 -12.76 -21.18
N LYS A 60 13.51 -11.45 -20.99
CA LYS A 60 14.03 -10.34 -21.79
C LYS A 60 13.54 -10.35 -23.25
N ASN A 61 12.39 -10.97 -23.48
CA ASN A 61 11.76 -11.07 -24.77
C ASN A 61 10.34 -10.50 -24.74
N THR A 62 10.14 -9.29 -25.18
CA THR A 62 8.84 -8.61 -25.19
C THR A 62 7.81 -9.22 -26.15
N SER A 63 8.18 -10.26 -26.92
CA SER A 63 7.25 -11.04 -27.76
C SER A 63 6.61 -12.20 -27.01
N THR A 64 7.11 -12.55 -25.83
CA THR A 64 6.52 -13.46 -24.87
C THR A 64 5.85 -12.66 -23.75
N GLU A 65 4.95 -13.27 -23.00
CA GLU A 65 4.28 -12.59 -21.88
C GLU A 65 3.77 -13.58 -20.85
N TRP A 66 3.81 -13.18 -19.60
CA TRP A 66 3.01 -13.82 -18.56
C TRP A 66 1.58 -13.33 -18.60
N SER A 67 0.64 -14.22 -18.32
CA SER A 67 -0.76 -13.88 -18.14
C SER A 67 -1.34 -14.55 -16.90
N THR A 68 -2.20 -13.84 -16.17
CA THR A 68 -3.03 -14.45 -15.14
C THR A 68 -4.08 -15.37 -15.77
N ALA A 69 -4.58 -16.34 -15.02
CA ALA A 69 -5.84 -17.02 -15.37
C ALA A 69 -7.01 -16.03 -15.33
N THR A 70 -8.10 -16.34 -16.04
CA THR A 70 -9.32 -15.55 -16.07
C THR A 70 -9.90 -15.43 -14.66
N GLY A 71 -10.31 -14.24 -14.24
CA GLY A 71 -10.86 -13.97 -12.91
C GLY A 71 -9.84 -14.04 -11.77
N ALA A 72 -8.55 -14.11 -12.06
CA ALA A 72 -7.50 -14.29 -11.06
C ALA A 72 -6.86 -12.98 -10.54
N LEU A 73 -7.50 -11.83 -10.78
CA LEU A 73 -7.08 -10.57 -10.12
C LEU A 73 -7.76 -10.46 -8.73
N PRO A 74 -7.03 -9.97 -7.72
CA PRO A 74 -5.64 -9.50 -7.73
C PRO A 74 -4.61 -10.63 -7.87
N ALA A 75 -3.52 -10.34 -8.57
CA ALA A 75 -2.45 -11.29 -8.86
C ALA A 75 -1.07 -10.73 -8.54
N TRP A 76 -0.05 -11.55 -8.61
CA TRP A 76 1.34 -11.13 -8.43
C TRP A 76 2.31 -11.93 -9.29
N LEU A 77 3.43 -11.26 -9.63
CA LEU A 77 4.66 -11.83 -10.15
C LEU A 77 5.76 -11.71 -9.11
N GLN A 78 6.52 -12.75 -8.91
CA GLN A 78 7.62 -12.85 -7.94
C GLN A 78 8.89 -13.32 -8.62
N TYR A 79 10.01 -12.80 -8.16
CA TYR A 79 11.34 -13.28 -8.52
C TYR A 79 12.16 -13.56 -7.26
N GLN A 80 12.66 -14.79 -7.16
CA GLN A 80 13.57 -15.21 -6.10
C GLN A 80 15.00 -15.14 -6.63
N HIS A 81 15.78 -14.18 -6.14
CA HIS A 81 17.16 -13.97 -6.52
C HIS A 81 18.10 -14.99 -5.88
N PRO A 82 19.20 -15.37 -6.53
CA PRO A 82 20.18 -16.32 -5.98
C PRO A 82 20.88 -15.76 -4.72
N THR A 83 21.03 -14.44 -4.63
CA THR A 83 21.57 -13.73 -3.46
C THR A 83 20.65 -12.58 -3.08
N PRO A 84 20.70 -12.09 -1.82
CA PRO A 84 19.92 -10.92 -1.44
C PRO A 84 20.28 -9.69 -2.27
N VAL A 85 19.28 -8.97 -2.78
CA VAL A 85 19.44 -7.74 -3.58
C VAL A 85 18.56 -6.63 -3.03
N ASP A 86 18.93 -5.38 -3.29
CA ASP A 86 18.14 -4.20 -2.93
C ASP A 86 17.46 -3.63 -4.18
N VAL A 87 16.20 -3.98 -4.40
CA VAL A 87 15.39 -3.46 -5.51
C VAL A 87 14.94 -2.04 -5.17
N VAL A 88 15.32 -1.09 -6.00
CA VAL A 88 14.96 0.33 -5.87
C VAL A 88 13.94 0.74 -6.91
N ARG A 89 13.97 0.13 -8.09
CA ARG A 89 13.05 0.42 -9.19
C ARG A 89 12.45 -0.84 -9.78
N VAL A 90 11.33 -0.66 -10.45
CA VAL A 90 10.66 -1.69 -11.25
C VAL A 90 10.46 -1.15 -12.65
N ARG A 91 10.91 -1.88 -13.65
CA ARG A 91 10.59 -1.62 -15.07
C ARG A 91 9.53 -2.61 -15.52
N LEU A 92 8.42 -2.11 -16.02
CA LEU A 92 7.30 -2.89 -16.50
C LEU A 92 7.04 -2.54 -17.97
N VAL A 93 7.09 -3.51 -18.87
CA VAL A 93 6.65 -3.37 -20.25
C VAL A 93 5.18 -3.79 -20.31
N LEU A 94 4.35 -2.93 -20.87
CA LEU A 94 2.91 -3.14 -20.98
C LEU A 94 2.59 -3.79 -22.34
N THR A 95 1.62 -4.71 -22.35
CA THR A 95 1.13 -5.29 -23.60
C THR A 95 0.48 -4.23 -24.51
N SER A 96 0.40 -4.51 -25.80
CA SER A 96 -0.20 -3.62 -26.79
C SER A 96 -1.74 -3.52 -26.70
N SER A 97 -2.38 -4.38 -25.92
CA SER A 97 -3.84 -4.35 -25.70
C SER A 97 -4.19 -3.58 -24.43
N SER A 98 -5.02 -2.54 -24.57
CA SER A 98 -5.45 -1.67 -23.47
C SER A 98 -6.22 -2.41 -22.37
N SER A 99 -6.96 -3.46 -22.72
CA SER A 99 -7.79 -4.20 -21.76
C SER A 99 -6.99 -4.98 -20.71
N TYR A 100 -5.72 -5.29 -20.96
CA TYR A 100 -4.93 -6.22 -20.17
C TYR A 100 -3.75 -5.56 -19.44
N ILE A 101 -3.71 -4.25 -19.36
CA ILE A 101 -2.68 -3.49 -18.64
C ILE A 101 -3.18 -3.01 -17.28
N PRO A 102 -2.29 -2.78 -16.29
CA PRO A 102 -2.67 -2.14 -15.02
C PRO A 102 -3.28 -0.76 -15.24
N THR A 103 -4.22 -0.37 -14.40
CA THR A 103 -4.91 0.93 -14.55
C THR A 103 -4.03 2.14 -14.25
N SER A 104 -3.15 2.02 -13.26
CA SER A 104 -2.26 3.10 -12.79
C SER A 104 -1.25 2.57 -11.76
N VAL A 105 -0.38 3.45 -11.27
CA VAL A 105 0.53 3.12 -10.15
C VAL A 105 -0.24 2.65 -8.90
N ALA A 106 -1.41 3.22 -8.63
CA ALA A 106 -2.24 2.83 -7.48
C ALA A 106 -2.76 1.38 -7.54
N SER A 107 -2.78 0.78 -8.74
CA SER A 107 -3.12 -0.63 -8.92
C SER A 107 -1.95 -1.59 -8.69
N LEU A 108 -0.76 -1.07 -8.39
CA LEU A 108 0.46 -1.84 -8.19
C LEU A 108 0.93 -1.80 -6.73
N SER A 109 1.63 -2.83 -6.31
CA SER A 109 2.29 -2.89 -4.99
C SER A 109 3.58 -3.70 -5.08
N LEU A 110 4.64 -3.21 -4.43
CA LEU A 110 5.93 -3.91 -4.35
C LEU A 110 6.12 -4.50 -2.95
N TRP A 111 6.57 -5.73 -2.90
CA TRP A 111 6.78 -6.49 -1.67
C TRP A 111 8.17 -7.08 -1.64
N ALA A 112 8.76 -7.19 -0.45
CA ALA A 112 10.05 -7.82 -0.23
C ALA A 112 9.98 -8.83 0.93
N GLY A 113 10.87 -9.83 0.86
CA GLY A 113 10.98 -10.90 1.85
C GLY A 113 10.03 -12.08 1.59
N ASP A 114 10.38 -13.24 2.12
CA ASP A 114 9.65 -14.50 1.92
C ASP A 114 8.27 -14.48 2.60
N SER A 115 8.14 -13.77 3.70
CA SER A 115 6.90 -13.60 4.47
C SER A 115 6.07 -12.37 4.04
N GLN A 116 6.50 -11.64 3.00
CA GLN A 116 5.82 -10.43 2.48
C GLN A 116 5.63 -9.33 3.55
N GLU A 117 6.51 -9.27 4.52
CA GLU A 117 6.40 -8.35 5.65
C GLU A 117 6.70 -6.90 5.28
N GLN A 118 7.47 -6.69 4.20
CA GLN A 118 7.84 -5.35 3.75
C GLN A 118 7.09 -4.97 2.47
N ARG A 119 6.14 -4.08 2.60
CA ARG A 119 5.42 -3.47 1.48
C ARG A 119 5.94 -2.07 1.22
N TYR A 120 6.16 -1.75 -0.04
CA TYR A 120 6.61 -0.44 -0.49
C TYR A 120 5.56 0.22 -1.38
N ALA A 121 5.35 1.51 -1.19
CA ALA A 121 4.65 2.34 -2.16
C ALA A 121 5.53 2.51 -3.41
N LEU A 122 4.89 2.71 -4.55
CA LEU A 122 5.54 2.93 -5.82
C LEU A 122 5.18 4.32 -6.34
N ALA A 123 6.18 5.03 -6.84
CA ALA A 123 6.01 6.28 -7.57
C ALA A 123 6.42 6.12 -9.04
N LEU A 124 5.70 6.79 -9.94
CA LEU A 124 6.03 6.81 -11.36
C LEU A 124 7.28 7.68 -11.59
N VAL A 125 8.31 7.09 -12.18
CA VAL A 125 9.54 7.79 -12.59
C VAL A 125 9.42 8.25 -14.05
N SER A 126 8.99 7.33 -14.92
CA SER A 126 8.82 7.63 -16.35
C SER A 126 7.85 6.66 -17.01
N GLY A 127 7.35 7.05 -18.19
CA GLY A 127 6.38 6.29 -18.97
C GLY A 127 4.93 6.65 -18.64
N SER A 128 4.01 5.90 -19.19
CA SER A 128 2.56 6.04 -18.99
C SER A 128 1.90 4.68 -19.03
N PHE A 129 0.74 4.54 -18.39
CA PHE A 129 -0.06 3.31 -18.43
C PHE A 129 -0.90 3.26 -19.72
N THR A 130 -0.20 3.22 -20.84
CA THR A 130 -0.76 3.10 -22.20
C THR A 130 -0.27 1.81 -22.88
N PRO A 131 -1.02 1.25 -23.81
CA PRO A 131 -0.65 0.03 -24.51
C PRO A 131 0.75 0.12 -25.15
N GLY A 132 1.57 -0.91 -24.96
CA GLY A 132 2.91 -1.02 -25.51
C GLY A 132 3.97 -0.13 -24.84
N ALA A 133 3.60 0.65 -23.83
CA ALA A 133 4.54 1.53 -23.15
C ALA A 133 5.46 0.77 -22.18
N THR A 134 6.63 1.35 -21.93
CA THR A 134 7.48 0.96 -20.79
C THR A 134 7.28 1.95 -19.65
N VAL A 135 6.98 1.43 -18.47
CA VAL A 135 6.80 2.19 -17.25
C VAL A 135 7.96 1.88 -16.32
N VAL A 136 8.56 2.93 -15.76
CA VAL A 136 9.56 2.80 -14.70
C VAL A 136 8.98 3.39 -13.42
N LEU A 137 8.98 2.58 -12.38
CA LEU A 137 8.50 2.93 -11.05
C LEU A 137 9.69 2.93 -10.08
N SER A 138 9.74 3.87 -9.16
CA SER A 138 10.65 3.81 -8.02
C SER A 138 9.90 3.33 -6.79
N ARG A 139 10.57 2.53 -6.00
CA ARG A 139 10.18 2.31 -4.62
C ARG A 139 10.31 3.63 -3.88
N GLU A 140 9.22 4.08 -3.28
CA GLU A 140 9.30 5.16 -2.32
C GLU A 140 10.22 4.71 -1.17
N PRO A 141 11.12 5.58 -0.69
CA PRO A 141 11.92 5.22 0.46
C PRO A 141 10.95 4.81 1.58
N TYR A 142 11.12 3.58 2.09
CA TYR A 142 10.51 3.20 3.35
C TYR A 142 11.04 4.20 4.38
N VAL A 143 10.24 5.17 4.71
CA VAL A 143 10.46 5.96 5.91
C VAL A 143 10.02 5.02 7.04
N PRO A 144 10.94 4.39 7.78
CA PRO A 144 10.53 3.67 8.96
C PRO A 144 9.82 4.71 9.81
N THR A 145 8.54 4.49 10.07
CA THR A 145 7.84 5.30 11.07
C THR A 145 8.69 5.13 12.33
N PRO A 146 9.37 6.16 12.84
CA PRO A 146 10.02 6.02 14.11
C PRO A 146 8.93 5.62 15.09
N LEU A 147 9.16 4.60 15.90
CA LEU A 147 8.29 4.23 17.03
C LEU A 147 8.19 5.34 18.08
N VAL A 148 8.62 6.54 17.74
CA VAL A 148 8.51 7.76 18.56
C VAL A 148 7.71 8.77 17.74
N GLY A 149 6.48 8.95 18.14
CA GLY A 149 5.45 9.82 17.60
C GLY A 149 5.93 11.08 16.88
N THR A 150 5.80 11.06 15.56
CA THR A 150 5.54 12.27 14.80
C THR A 150 4.75 11.91 13.54
N HIS A 151 3.62 12.48 13.43
CA HIS A 151 2.48 12.26 12.53
C HIS A 151 2.69 12.74 11.07
N ALA A 152 3.87 12.56 10.47
CA ALA A 152 4.16 13.16 9.18
C ALA A 152 3.76 12.33 7.95
N VAL A 153 3.45 11.04 8.09
CA VAL A 153 3.24 10.16 6.92
C VAL A 153 1.81 10.21 6.38
N GLY A 154 0.80 10.46 7.23
CA GLY A 154 -0.59 10.63 6.79
C GLY A 154 -0.78 11.89 5.93
N SER A 155 -0.14 12.99 6.31
CA SER A 155 -0.30 14.27 5.62
C SER A 155 0.38 14.34 4.25
N LEU A 156 1.48 13.61 4.03
CA LEU A 156 2.19 13.61 2.74
C LEU A 156 1.43 12.84 1.65
N LEU A 157 0.77 11.74 2.01
CA LEU A 157 -0.07 11.01 1.05
C LEU A 157 -1.38 11.74 0.75
N GLN A 158 -1.93 12.47 1.71
CA GLN A 158 -3.15 13.26 1.56
C GLN A 158 -2.94 14.51 0.69
N ASN A 159 -1.79 15.17 0.79
CA ASN A 159 -1.44 16.33 -0.04
C ASN A 159 -1.34 16.00 -1.54
N PHE A 160 -1.09 14.75 -1.92
CA PHE A 160 -1.13 14.31 -3.31
C PHE A 160 -2.55 14.27 -3.89
N TYR A 161 -3.58 14.08 -3.05
CA TYR A 161 -4.97 13.96 -3.49
C TYR A 161 -5.72 15.28 -3.57
N THR A 162 -5.39 16.26 -2.74
CA THR A 162 -6.17 17.53 -2.64
C THR A 162 -5.39 18.78 -2.98
N GLY A 163 -4.06 18.73 -3.08
CA GLY A 163 -3.20 19.90 -3.36
C GLY A 163 -3.22 20.97 -2.27
N LYS A 164 -3.83 20.69 -1.11
CA LYS A 164 -3.84 21.58 0.06
C LYS A 164 -3.14 20.90 1.24
N PRO A 165 -2.37 21.65 2.03
CA PRO A 165 -1.83 21.09 3.27
C PRO A 165 -2.99 20.70 4.19
N ALA A 166 -2.95 19.44 4.67
CA ALA A 166 -3.93 18.94 5.60
C ALA A 166 -3.73 19.66 6.95
N SER A 167 -4.62 20.58 7.28
CA SER A 167 -4.56 21.42 8.48
C SER A 167 -5.65 21.07 9.51
N GLY A 168 -6.45 20.05 9.20
CA GLY A 168 -7.56 19.66 10.07
C GLY A 168 -7.11 18.97 11.34
N VAL A 169 -7.85 19.22 12.40
CA VAL A 169 -7.66 18.64 13.74
C VAL A 169 -8.96 18.01 14.22
N ILE A 170 -8.86 16.84 14.86
CA ILE A 170 -9.91 16.23 15.67
C ILE A 170 -9.36 16.01 17.07
N SER A 171 -10.00 16.63 18.07
CA SER A 171 -9.71 16.37 19.47
C SER A 171 -10.94 15.77 20.12
N ASP A 172 -10.80 14.58 20.71
CA ASP A 172 -11.92 13.87 21.31
C ASP A 172 -11.42 12.93 22.40
N ARG A 173 -12.30 12.14 22.98
CA ARG A 173 -12.02 11.29 24.13
C ARG A 173 -12.47 9.86 23.92
N VAL A 174 -11.57 8.93 24.18
CA VAL A 174 -11.91 7.50 24.20
C VAL A 174 -12.46 7.13 25.57
N MET A 175 -13.67 6.57 25.58
CA MET A 175 -14.36 6.11 26.76
C MET A 175 -14.48 4.59 26.75
N PHE A 176 -14.55 4.00 27.93
CA PHE A 176 -14.65 2.57 28.14
C PHE A 176 -15.82 2.23 29.06
N LYS A 177 -16.52 1.14 28.75
CA LYS A 177 -17.52 0.51 29.60
C LYS A 177 -17.10 -0.91 29.93
N ALA A 178 -16.99 -1.25 31.20
CA ALA A 178 -16.69 -2.61 31.64
C ALA A 178 -17.81 -3.60 31.28
N THR A 179 -19.07 -3.13 31.35
CA THR A 179 -20.27 -3.85 30.89
C THR A 179 -21.20 -2.85 30.20
N PRO A 180 -22.19 -3.27 29.42
CA PRO A 180 -23.17 -2.36 28.80
C PRO A 180 -23.90 -1.43 29.77
N SER A 181 -24.05 -1.86 31.02
CA SER A 181 -24.72 -1.09 32.11
C SER A 181 -23.76 -0.31 32.98
N SER A 182 -22.44 -0.48 32.84
CA SER A 182 -21.46 0.29 33.63
C SER A 182 -21.39 1.74 33.16
N PRO A 183 -21.06 2.68 34.08
CA PRO A 183 -20.76 4.05 33.67
C PRO A 183 -19.52 4.08 32.77
N GLU A 184 -19.49 5.06 31.87
CA GLU A 184 -18.34 5.32 31.01
C GLU A 184 -17.19 5.87 31.85
N THR A 185 -15.99 5.30 31.64
CA THR A 185 -14.75 5.76 32.23
C THR A 185 -13.73 6.10 31.16
N PRO A 186 -12.80 7.06 31.39
CA PRO A 186 -11.74 7.34 30.43
C PRO A 186 -10.90 6.10 30.14
N PHE A 187 -10.63 5.84 28.87
CA PHE A 187 -9.74 4.78 28.46
C PHE A 187 -8.32 5.33 28.25
N ALA A 188 -7.54 5.32 29.33
CA ALA A 188 -6.16 5.77 29.31
C ALA A 188 -5.27 4.86 28.45
N LEU A 189 -4.35 5.45 27.70
CA LEU A 189 -3.39 4.74 26.85
C LEU A 189 -4.06 3.77 25.83
N GLY A 190 -5.28 4.06 25.43
CA GLY A 190 -5.97 3.38 24.36
C GLY A 190 -5.39 3.78 23.01
N ARG A 191 -5.22 2.82 22.11
CA ARG A 191 -4.83 3.08 20.74
C ARG A 191 -6.02 3.59 19.95
N VAL A 192 -5.86 4.67 19.19
CA VAL A 192 -6.94 5.29 18.42
C VAL A 192 -6.58 5.31 16.95
N TRP A 193 -7.48 4.84 16.12
CA TRP A 193 -7.42 5.01 14.66
C TRP A 193 -8.52 5.95 14.21
N LEU A 194 -8.21 6.81 13.24
CA LEU A 194 -9.22 7.51 12.45
C LEU A 194 -9.27 6.90 11.05
N LEU A 195 -10.44 6.39 10.70
CA LEU A 195 -10.72 5.84 9.38
C LEU A 195 -11.59 6.82 8.62
N ARG A 196 -11.26 7.11 7.38
CA ARG A 196 -12.12 7.91 6.49
C ARG A 196 -13.42 7.16 6.25
N LEU A 197 -14.53 7.87 6.28
CA LEU A 197 -15.84 7.25 6.09
C LEU A 197 -16.11 6.84 4.63
N ASP A 198 -15.52 7.56 3.67
CA ASP A 198 -15.73 7.36 2.24
C ASP A 198 -15.04 6.11 1.67
N ASP A 199 -13.84 5.76 2.15
CA ASP A 199 -13.05 4.65 1.61
C ASP A 199 -12.54 3.66 2.67
N GLY A 200 -12.78 3.94 3.95
CA GLY A 200 -12.30 3.13 5.08
C GLY A 200 -10.78 3.20 5.30
N ALA A 201 -10.06 4.08 4.60
CA ALA A 201 -8.62 4.23 4.76
C ALA A 201 -8.27 4.78 6.14
N LYS A 202 -7.21 4.22 6.75
CA LYS A 202 -6.68 4.75 8.01
C LYS A 202 -5.94 6.06 7.74
N ALA A 203 -6.54 7.17 8.19
CA ALA A 203 -5.98 8.51 8.00
C ALA A 203 -5.03 8.92 9.14
N TRP A 204 -5.27 8.41 10.34
CA TRP A 204 -4.47 8.77 11.51
C TRP A 204 -4.43 7.64 12.53
N GLU A 205 -3.38 7.60 13.33
CA GLU A 205 -3.19 6.68 14.43
C GLU A 205 -2.42 7.35 15.56
N GLY A 206 -2.88 7.16 16.79
CA GLY A 206 -2.24 7.68 17.99
C GLY A 206 -2.73 6.99 19.25
N TRP A 207 -2.43 7.60 20.39
CA TRP A 207 -2.78 7.10 21.72
C TRP A 207 -3.56 8.15 22.48
N SER A 208 -4.50 7.71 23.31
CA SER A 208 -5.12 8.58 24.29
C SER A 208 -4.18 8.81 25.49
N ASP A 209 -4.32 9.95 26.12
CA ASP A 209 -3.62 10.28 27.37
C ASP A 209 -4.23 9.60 28.60
N ALA A 210 -3.76 9.95 29.80
CA ALA A 210 -4.27 9.42 31.06
C ALA A 210 -5.76 9.78 31.30
N GLY A 211 -6.26 10.84 30.71
CA GLY A 211 -7.67 11.25 30.75
C GLY A 211 -8.52 10.64 29.64
N GLY A 212 -7.94 9.82 28.75
CA GLY A 212 -8.59 9.25 27.58
C GLY A 212 -8.64 10.20 26.37
N TYR A 213 -8.05 11.40 26.44
CA TYR A 213 -8.08 12.37 25.35
C TYR A 213 -7.03 12.02 24.28
N TYR A 214 -7.38 12.29 23.01
CA TYR A 214 -6.46 12.24 21.88
C TYR A 214 -6.64 13.47 20.99
N THR A 215 -5.59 13.84 20.27
CA THR A 215 -5.62 14.91 19.29
C THR A 215 -4.97 14.40 18.00
N ALA A 216 -5.77 14.28 16.96
CA ALA A 216 -5.35 13.92 15.64
C ALA A 216 -5.14 15.20 14.81
N THR A 217 -4.00 15.34 14.18
CA THR A 217 -3.63 16.50 13.35
C THR A 217 -3.29 16.07 11.93
N GLY A 218 -3.26 17.01 11.00
CA GLY A 218 -2.92 16.72 9.60
C GLY A 218 -4.04 15.98 8.86
N LEU A 219 -5.29 16.26 9.20
CA LEU A 219 -6.47 15.70 8.58
C LEU A 219 -7.03 16.61 7.49
N ASP A 220 -7.74 16.06 6.53
CA ASP A 220 -8.45 16.84 5.52
C ASP A 220 -9.66 17.52 6.13
N LEU A 221 -9.77 18.85 5.91
CA LEU A 221 -10.91 19.63 6.36
C LEU A 221 -12.20 19.19 5.65
N GLY A 222 -13.27 19.05 6.43
CA GLY A 222 -14.59 18.72 5.89
C GLY A 222 -14.76 17.24 5.51
N VAL A 223 -13.76 16.40 5.72
CA VAL A 223 -13.85 14.96 5.55
C VAL A 223 -14.40 14.34 6.84
N GLU A 224 -15.28 13.34 6.69
CA GLU A 224 -15.85 12.58 7.79
C GLU A 224 -14.95 11.39 8.14
N TYR A 225 -14.77 11.17 9.44
CA TYR A 225 -13.96 10.08 9.98
C TYR A 225 -14.74 9.27 11.01
N ILE A 226 -14.38 7.99 11.12
CA ILE A 226 -14.79 7.12 12.24
C ILE A 226 -13.59 6.97 13.17
N ALA A 227 -13.75 7.32 14.44
CA ALA A 227 -12.76 7.05 15.47
C ALA A 227 -12.94 5.62 15.99
N VAL A 228 -11.88 4.82 15.98
CA VAL A 228 -11.87 3.45 16.50
C VAL A 228 -10.90 3.36 17.67
N GLY A 229 -11.44 3.14 18.85
CA GLY A 229 -10.67 2.85 20.06
C GLY A 229 -10.28 1.37 20.13
N ILE A 230 -9.01 1.08 20.36
CA ILE A 230 -8.47 -0.28 20.41
C ILE A 230 -7.73 -0.45 21.73
N ASP A 231 -8.10 -1.51 22.45
CA ASP A 231 -7.33 -1.95 23.62
C ASP A 231 -6.04 -2.67 23.16
N PRO A 232 -4.86 -2.11 23.43
CA PRO A 232 -3.60 -2.74 23.04
C PRO A 232 -3.35 -4.07 23.73
N TYR A 233 -3.98 -4.29 24.88
CA TYR A 233 -3.88 -5.54 25.66
C TYR A 233 -4.92 -6.58 25.25
N ARG A 234 -5.84 -6.24 24.32
CA ARG A 234 -6.89 -7.13 23.82
C ARG A 234 -7.88 -7.66 24.86
N ASN A 235 -8.00 -6.98 25.99
CA ASN A 235 -8.99 -7.32 27.02
C ASN A 235 -10.41 -6.90 26.62
N HIS A 236 -10.52 -5.95 25.67
CA HIS A 236 -11.78 -5.37 25.22
C HIS A 236 -11.86 -5.36 23.69
N LYS A 237 -13.08 -5.41 23.17
CA LYS A 237 -13.32 -5.30 21.72
C LYS A 237 -13.09 -3.86 21.27
N ALA A 238 -12.58 -3.68 20.06
CA ALA A 238 -12.51 -2.38 19.43
C ALA A 238 -13.92 -1.78 19.29
N THR A 239 -14.02 -0.47 19.55
CA THR A 239 -15.29 0.27 19.46
C THR A 239 -15.08 1.47 18.54
N GLY A 240 -15.99 1.67 17.59
CA GLY A 240 -16.00 2.82 16.70
C GLY A 240 -17.02 3.87 17.17
N ALA A 241 -16.69 5.13 17.01
CA ALA A 241 -17.57 6.27 17.20
C ALA A 241 -17.43 7.25 16.03
N GLY A 242 -18.52 7.92 15.67
CA GLY A 242 -18.50 8.89 14.59
C GLY A 242 -19.85 8.98 13.88
N PRO A 243 -19.94 9.72 12.78
CA PRO A 243 -18.83 10.43 12.11
C PRO A 243 -18.35 11.65 12.91
N VAL A 244 -17.05 11.91 12.82
CA VAL A 244 -16.40 13.14 13.32
C VAL A 244 -15.77 13.87 12.14
N VAL A 245 -15.81 15.21 12.15
CA VAL A 245 -15.29 16.05 11.06
C VAL A 245 -14.08 16.84 11.55
N ALA A 246 -13.02 16.86 10.75
CA ALA A 246 -11.84 17.67 11.06
C ALA A 246 -12.14 19.17 10.91
N THR A 247 -11.77 19.94 11.92
CA THR A 247 -11.86 21.42 11.94
C THR A 247 -10.48 22.04 11.83
N GLU A 248 -10.39 23.32 11.48
CA GLU A 248 -9.12 24.04 11.50
C GLU A 248 -8.51 24.03 12.92
N ALA A 249 -7.19 23.86 12.99
CA ALA A 249 -6.48 24.05 14.25
C ALA A 249 -6.71 25.48 14.75
N ALA A 250 -7.03 25.62 16.04
CA ALA A 250 -7.07 26.96 16.64
C ALA A 250 -5.69 27.62 16.52
N PRO A 251 -5.62 28.94 16.22
CA PRO A 251 -4.38 29.68 16.04
C PRO A 251 -3.55 29.75 17.34
#